data_1f462bb33ae6a8c4d3d99ca4c6014d20
#
_entry.id   1f462bb33ae6a8c4d3d99ca4c6014d20
#
_cell.length_a   1.000
_cell.length_b   1.000
_cell.length_c   1.000
_cell.angle_alpha   90.00
_cell.angle_beta   90.00
_cell.angle_gamma   90.00
#
_symmetry.space_group_name_H-M   'P 1'
#
loop_
_entity.id
_entity.type
_entity.pdbx_description
1 polymer ?
#
loop_
_entity_poly.entity_id
_entity_poly.type
_entity_poly.pdbx_seq_one_letter_code
_entity_poly.pdbx_strand_id
1 'polypeptide(L)'
;MAKKITVIGGSGFVGTNLCRQLALKQQDFEIIDLKMSNQFAEKCKIADVRDAETLRNTITGDVVVNLAAVHRDDVRDKSEYQRTNVDGAENVALVCEEKGIDKIVFTSTVAVYGFAEPGTDESGAIQPFNEYGRTKFEAEEKLRKWHAKGENSLTIVRPTVIFGEGNRGNVFNLLNQIASGKFLMVGKGENKKSMAYIGNIVAFLETKSAV
;
A
#
# COMPACT_ATOMS: atom_id res chain seq x y z
N MET A 1 4.92 -6.49 25.88
CA MET A 1 4.13 -7.43 25.03
C MET A 1 4.42 -7.07 23.58
N ALA A 2 4.46 -8.04 22.66
CA ALA A 2 4.57 -7.73 21.23
C ALA A 2 3.34 -6.94 20.78
N LYS A 3 3.56 -5.85 20.04
CA LYS A 3 2.46 -5.01 19.54
C LYS A 3 1.68 -5.76 18.46
N LYS A 4 0.36 -5.69 18.47
CA LYS A 4 -0.51 -6.24 17.44
C LYS A 4 -0.54 -5.32 16.21
N ILE A 5 -0.48 -5.90 15.01
CA ILE A 5 -0.44 -5.16 13.74
C ILE A 5 -1.80 -5.24 13.04
N THR A 6 -2.40 -4.09 12.72
CA THR A 6 -3.56 -4.01 11.82
C THR A 6 -3.07 -3.82 10.39
N VAL A 7 -3.39 -4.77 9.49
CA VAL A 7 -3.05 -4.70 8.06
C VAL A 7 -4.32 -4.34 7.27
N ILE A 8 -4.44 -3.07 6.89
CA ILE A 8 -5.53 -2.58 6.03
C ILE A 8 -5.18 -2.86 4.57
N GLY A 9 -6.09 -3.50 3.82
CA GLY A 9 -5.79 -4.02 2.48
C GLY A 9 -5.06 -5.37 2.53
N GLY A 10 -5.18 -6.10 3.65
CA GLY A 10 -4.46 -7.35 3.91
C GLY A 10 -4.87 -8.54 3.04
N SER A 11 -6.02 -8.48 2.37
CA SER A 11 -6.47 -9.51 1.42
C SER A 11 -5.90 -9.33 0.00
N GLY A 12 -5.24 -8.19 -0.26
CA GLY A 12 -4.56 -7.89 -1.52
C GLY A 12 -3.24 -8.65 -1.67
N PHE A 13 -2.56 -8.46 -2.81
CA PHE A 13 -1.29 -9.15 -3.12
C PHE A 13 -0.20 -8.87 -2.09
N VAL A 14 0.10 -7.60 -1.81
CA VAL A 14 1.12 -7.21 -0.83
C VAL A 14 0.70 -7.62 0.57
N GLY A 15 -0.56 -7.35 0.93
CA GLY A 15 -1.10 -7.65 2.26
C GLY A 15 -1.07 -9.14 2.59
N THR A 16 -1.48 -10.01 1.67
CA THR A 16 -1.43 -11.47 1.88
C THR A 16 0.00 -11.97 2.12
N ASN A 17 0.98 -11.44 1.37
CA ASN A 17 2.38 -11.82 1.56
C ASN A 17 2.95 -11.27 2.88
N LEU A 18 2.58 -10.06 3.28
CA LEU A 18 2.94 -9.51 4.60
C LEU A 18 2.34 -10.37 5.73
N CYS A 19 1.05 -10.70 5.65
CA CYS A 19 0.38 -11.53 6.66
C CYS A 19 1.00 -12.93 6.78
N ARG A 20 1.45 -13.53 5.67
CA ARG A 20 2.22 -14.78 5.71
C ARG A 20 3.52 -14.63 6.49
N GLN A 21 4.26 -13.56 6.25
CA GLN A 21 5.52 -13.31 6.95
C GLN A 21 5.29 -13.06 8.45
N LEU A 22 4.25 -12.29 8.81
CA LEU A 22 3.88 -12.06 10.20
C LEU A 22 3.49 -13.37 10.90
N ALA A 23 2.71 -14.23 10.22
CA ALA A 23 2.32 -15.55 10.74
C ALA A 23 3.54 -16.46 10.96
N LEU A 24 4.48 -16.51 10.01
CA LEU A 24 5.73 -17.27 10.15
C LEU A 24 6.57 -16.83 11.37
N LYS A 25 6.55 -15.55 11.67
CA LYS A 25 7.25 -14.97 12.84
C LYS A 25 6.42 -14.99 14.14
N GLN A 26 5.23 -15.59 14.11
CA GLN A 26 4.31 -15.64 15.25
C GLN A 26 3.95 -14.24 15.77
N GLN A 27 4.00 -13.23 14.89
CA GLN A 27 3.58 -11.87 15.18
C GLN A 27 2.05 -11.79 15.15
N ASP A 28 1.45 -11.24 16.20
CA ASP A 28 -0.02 -11.05 16.21
C ASP A 28 -0.44 -9.96 15.23
N PHE A 29 -1.49 -10.25 14.44
CA PHE A 29 -2.03 -9.32 13.46
C PHE A 29 -3.52 -9.57 13.20
N GLU A 30 -4.16 -8.55 12.66
CA GLU A 30 -5.50 -8.62 12.09
C GLU A 30 -5.50 -8.01 10.68
N ILE A 31 -6.49 -8.38 9.89
CA ILE A 31 -6.70 -7.87 8.54
C ILE A 31 -7.99 -7.06 8.51
N ILE A 32 -7.94 -5.91 7.85
CA ILE A 32 -9.12 -5.12 7.49
C ILE A 32 -9.12 -4.94 5.97
N ASP A 33 -10.19 -5.37 5.32
CA ASP A 33 -10.32 -5.29 3.87
C ASP A 33 -11.80 -5.24 3.45
N LEU A 34 -12.06 -4.85 2.20
CA LEU A 34 -13.38 -4.95 1.57
C LEU A 34 -13.79 -6.40 1.28
N LYS A 35 -12.82 -7.31 1.26
CA LYS A 35 -13.00 -8.73 0.94
C LYS A 35 -12.37 -9.60 2.00
N MET A 36 -13.04 -10.71 2.31
CA MET A 36 -12.49 -11.72 3.20
C MET A 36 -11.15 -12.25 2.66
N SER A 37 -10.18 -12.43 3.56
CA SER A 37 -8.92 -13.05 3.22
C SER A 37 -9.10 -14.54 2.93
N ASN A 38 -8.57 -15.02 1.80
CA ASN A 38 -8.62 -16.44 1.46
C ASN A 38 -7.70 -17.31 2.33
N GLN A 39 -6.71 -16.73 3.01
CA GLN A 39 -5.71 -17.47 3.78
C GLN A 39 -5.82 -17.25 5.30
N PHE A 40 -6.41 -16.13 5.73
CA PHE A 40 -6.50 -15.71 7.11
C PHE A 40 -7.91 -15.18 7.40
N ALA A 41 -8.93 -15.97 7.04
CA ALA A 41 -10.32 -15.56 7.20
C ALA A 41 -10.66 -15.25 8.67
N GLU A 42 -10.12 -16.03 9.59
CA GLU A 42 -10.32 -15.89 11.04
C GLU A 42 -9.72 -14.62 11.64
N LYS A 43 -8.74 -14.02 10.95
CA LYS A 43 -8.11 -12.75 11.33
C LYS A 43 -8.64 -11.55 10.54
N CYS A 44 -9.58 -11.77 9.61
CA CYS A 44 -10.06 -10.75 8.67
C CYS A 44 -11.42 -10.19 9.10
N LYS A 45 -11.48 -8.87 9.17
CA LYS A 45 -12.71 -8.10 9.39
C LYS A 45 -13.02 -7.30 8.13
N ILE A 46 -14.30 -7.26 7.77
CA ILE A 46 -14.76 -6.49 6.60
C ILE A 46 -15.00 -5.05 7.02
N ALA A 47 -14.26 -4.13 6.42
CA ALA A 47 -14.50 -2.70 6.55
C ALA A 47 -13.98 -1.94 5.32
N ASP A 48 -14.56 -0.76 5.11
CA ASP A 48 -14.17 0.17 4.05
C ASP A 48 -13.40 1.34 4.67
N VAL A 49 -12.25 1.68 4.12
CA VAL A 49 -11.46 2.84 4.58
C VAL A 49 -12.21 4.17 4.41
N ARG A 50 -13.23 4.20 3.54
CA ARG A 50 -14.09 5.36 3.33
C ARG A 50 -15.08 5.60 4.48
N ASP A 51 -15.23 4.63 5.37
CA ASP A 51 -16.14 4.65 6.53
C ASP A 51 -15.34 4.65 7.84
N ALA A 52 -15.16 5.83 8.42
CA ALA A 52 -14.42 6.00 9.67
C ALA A 52 -15.07 5.27 10.86
N GLU A 53 -16.42 5.15 10.88
CA GLU A 53 -17.13 4.45 11.97
C GLU A 53 -16.83 2.96 11.93
N THR A 54 -16.89 2.34 10.75
CA THR A 54 -16.55 0.92 10.58
C THR A 54 -15.08 0.67 10.94
N LEU A 55 -14.15 1.57 10.53
CA LEU A 55 -12.74 1.46 10.92
C LEU A 55 -12.57 1.56 12.46
N ARG A 56 -13.27 2.49 13.11
CA ARG A 56 -13.24 2.66 14.58
C ARG A 56 -13.66 1.37 15.30
N ASN A 57 -14.64 0.66 14.77
CA ASN A 57 -15.13 -0.58 15.35
C ASN A 57 -14.25 -1.80 15.03
N THR A 58 -13.42 -1.74 14.01
CA THR A 58 -12.64 -2.89 13.52
C THR A 58 -11.17 -2.85 13.88
N ILE A 59 -10.51 -1.67 13.89
CA ILE A 59 -9.09 -1.52 14.23
C ILE A 59 -8.88 -1.80 15.72
N THR A 60 -8.09 -2.82 16.03
CA THR A 60 -7.74 -3.21 17.43
C THR A 60 -6.23 -3.41 17.62
N GLY A 61 -5.41 -3.19 16.61
CA GLY A 61 -3.96 -3.30 16.72
C GLY A 61 -3.31 -2.02 17.25
N ASP A 62 -2.04 -2.14 17.63
CA ASP A 62 -1.20 -1.06 18.18
C ASP A 62 -0.40 -0.34 17.07
N VAL A 63 -0.32 -0.93 15.89
CA VAL A 63 0.37 -0.40 14.71
C VAL A 63 -0.52 -0.63 13.49
N VAL A 64 -0.61 0.37 12.62
CA VAL A 64 -1.38 0.26 11.37
C VAL A 64 -0.45 0.22 10.17
N VAL A 65 -0.59 -0.82 9.33
CA VAL A 65 0.01 -0.90 7.99
C VAL A 65 -1.11 -0.68 6.98
N ASN A 66 -1.13 0.50 6.35
CA ASN A 66 -2.16 0.86 5.37
C ASN A 66 -1.68 0.58 3.93
N LEU A 67 -2.23 -0.47 3.34
CA LEU A 67 -1.99 -0.91 1.96
C LEU A 67 -3.21 -0.66 1.06
N ALA A 68 -4.33 -0.16 1.61
CA ALA A 68 -5.55 0.07 0.85
C ALA A 68 -5.33 1.15 -0.22
N ALA A 69 -5.72 0.87 -1.45
CA ALA A 69 -5.67 1.83 -2.54
C ALA A 69 -6.54 1.41 -3.73
N VAL A 70 -7.11 2.37 -4.40
CA VAL A 70 -7.52 2.27 -5.81
C VAL A 70 -6.29 2.58 -6.65
N HIS A 71 -5.82 1.60 -7.46
CA HIS A 71 -4.58 1.69 -8.24
C HIS A 71 -4.74 1.28 -9.72
N ARG A 72 -5.94 0.84 -10.13
CA ARG A 72 -6.22 0.40 -11.51
C ARG A 72 -6.48 1.60 -12.39
N ASP A 73 -5.92 1.62 -13.60
CA ASP A 73 -6.06 2.74 -14.55
C ASP A 73 -7.45 2.77 -15.25
N ASP A 74 -8.19 1.65 -15.21
CA ASP A 74 -9.50 1.48 -15.85
C ASP A 74 -10.70 1.90 -14.99
N VAL A 75 -10.48 2.61 -13.90
CA VAL A 75 -11.54 3.11 -13.01
C VAL A 75 -12.35 4.20 -13.74
N ARG A 76 -13.64 3.94 -13.93
CA ARG A 76 -14.55 4.85 -14.65
C ARG A 76 -14.86 6.11 -13.83
N ASP A 77 -15.23 5.93 -12.58
CA ASP A 77 -15.47 7.03 -11.64
C ASP A 77 -14.16 7.47 -11.00
N LYS A 78 -13.55 8.53 -11.50
CA LYS A 78 -12.29 9.07 -10.99
C LYS A 78 -12.37 9.53 -9.53
N SER A 79 -13.56 9.79 -9.00
CA SER A 79 -13.75 10.15 -7.58
C SER A 79 -13.42 9.00 -6.63
N GLU A 80 -13.40 7.74 -7.10
CA GLU A 80 -12.99 6.59 -6.31
C GLU A 80 -11.54 6.71 -5.82
N TYR A 81 -10.64 7.29 -6.63
CA TYR A 81 -9.27 7.54 -6.21
C TYR A 81 -9.23 8.51 -5.01
N GLN A 82 -9.99 9.60 -5.09
CA GLN A 82 -10.07 10.57 -4.01
C GLN A 82 -10.63 9.93 -2.74
N ARG A 83 -11.81 9.34 -2.85
CA ARG A 83 -12.52 8.75 -1.71
C ARG A 83 -11.72 7.65 -1.01
N THR A 84 -11.06 6.78 -1.78
CA THR A 84 -10.34 5.64 -1.20
C THR A 84 -8.93 6.00 -0.77
N ASN A 85 -8.17 6.69 -1.64
CA ASN A 85 -6.75 6.92 -1.37
C ASN A 85 -6.54 8.08 -0.40
N VAL A 86 -7.27 9.19 -0.56
CA VAL A 86 -7.07 10.42 0.23
C VAL A 86 -7.95 10.42 1.46
N ASP A 87 -9.29 10.37 1.26
CA ASP A 87 -10.23 10.43 2.38
C ASP A 87 -10.09 9.17 3.25
N GLY A 88 -9.85 8.01 2.61
CA GLY A 88 -9.55 6.76 3.34
C GLY A 88 -8.30 6.84 4.19
N ALA A 89 -7.21 7.46 3.72
CA ALA A 89 -6.00 7.66 4.51
C ALA A 89 -6.24 8.65 5.68
N GLU A 90 -7.04 9.69 5.44
CA GLU A 90 -7.44 10.64 6.49
C GLU A 90 -8.29 9.97 7.57
N ASN A 91 -9.25 9.12 7.20
CA ASN A 91 -10.06 8.34 8.13
C ASN A 91 -9.20 7.39 8.97
N VAL A 92 -8.22 6.70 8.35
CA VAL A 92 -7.27 5.86 9.09
C VAL A 92 -6.49 6.68 10.10
N ALA A 93 -5.97 7.84 9.71
CA ALA A 93 -5.24 8.74 10.62
C ALA A 93 -6.12 9.25 11.77
N LEU A 94 -7.37 9.64 11.48
CA LEU A 94 -8.36 10.06 12.48
C LEU A 94 -8.60 8.94 13.51
N VAL A 95 -8.86 7.73 13.05
CA VAL A 95 -9.12 6.59 13.96
C VAL A 95 -7.88 6.22 14.75
N CYS A 96 -6.68 6.30 14.18
CA CYS A 96 -5.44 6.13 14.93
C CYS A 96 -5.30 7.18 16.05
N GLU A 97 -5.58 8.46 15.76
CA GLU A 97 -5.55 9.55 16.74
C GLU A 97 -6.54 9.29 17.88
N GLU A 98 -7.79 8.95 17.58
CA GLU A 98 -8.84 8.64 18.56
C GLU A 98 -8.51 7.44 19.46
N LYS A 99 -7.78 6.45 18.94
CA LYS A 99 -7.40 5.22 19.66
C LYS A 99 -6.02 5.28 20.32
N GLY A 100 -5.29 6.39 20.16
CA GLY A 100 -3.93 6.51 20.67
C GLY A 100 -2.93 5.59 19.97
N ILE A 101 -3.19 5.24 18.70
CA ILE A 101 -2.25 4.48 17.86
C ILE A 101 -1.24 5.46 17.26
N ASP A 102 -0.01 5.33 17.67
CA ASP A 102 1.07 6.27 17.37
C ASP A 102 1.93 5.89 16.16
N LYS A 103 1.65 4.75 15.51
CA LYS A 103 2.48 4.26 14.41
C LYS A 103 1.68 3.85 13.17
N ILE A 104 1.97 4.53 12.04
CA ILE A 104 1.42 4.20 10.73
C ILE A 104 2.54 3.91 9.74
N VAL A 105 2.47 2.78 9.04
CA VAL A 105 3.26 2.45 7.86
C VAL A 105 2.34 2.54 6.64
N PHE A 106 2.63 3.45 5.73
CA PHE A 106 1.80 3.73 4.56
C PHE A 106 2.51 3.36 3.26
N THR A 107 1.86 2.56 2.42
CA THR A 107 2.38 2.24 1.10
C THR A 107 1.86 3.26 0.09
N SER A 108 2.74 4.13 -0.37
CA SER A 108 2.56 5.07 -1.47
C SER A 108 3.05 4.46 -2.79
N THR A 109 3.68 5.23 -3.67
CA THR A 109 4.16 4.79 -4.99
C THR A 109 5.20 5.74 -5.55
N VAL A 110 6.14 5.25 -6.37
CA VAL A 110 7.02 6.12 -7.18
C VAL A 110 6.26 6.92 -8.26
N ALA A 111 4.99 6.60 -8.53
CA ALA A 111 4.16 7.36 -9.47
C ALA A 111 3.94 8.82 -9.03
N VAL A 112 4.23 9.17 -7.77
CA VAL A 112 4.22 10.55 -7.28
C VAL A 112 5.27 11.43 -7.95
N TYR A 113 6.36 10.86 -8.45
CA TYR A 113 7.42 11.57 -9.16
C TYR A 113 7.14 11.78 -10.65
N GLY A 114 6.14 11.09 -11.21
CA GLY A 114 5.82 11.17 -12.64
C GLY A 114 6.92 10.59 -13.53
N PHE A 115 7.28 11.34 -14.57
CA PHE A 115 8.37 11.00 -15.49
C PHE A 115 9.71 11.57 -14.98
N ALA A 116 10.17 11.04 -13.86
CA ALA A 116 11.42 11.49 -13.25
C ALA A 116 12.65 10.93 -13.97
N GLU A 117 13.76 11.66 -13.87
CA GLU A 117 15.06 11.24 -14.41
C GLU A 117 15.57 9.97 -13.69
N PRO A 118 16.35 9.11 -14.39
CA PRO A 118 16.99 7.98 -13.76
C PRO A 118 17.87 8.39 -12.57
N GLY A 119 17.72 7.69 -11.44
CA GLY A 119 18.44 7.99 -10.20
C GLY A 119 17.72 8.96 -9.25
N THR A 120 16.50 9.40 -9.60
CA THR A 120 15.65 10.18 -8.68
C THR A 120 15.39 9.39 -7.40
N ASP A 121 15.67 10.02 -6.27
CA ASP A 121 15.44 9.53 -4.92
C ASP A 121 14.23 10.22 -4.25
N GLU A 122 14.10 10.11 -2.94
CA GLU A 122 12.99 10.67 -2.16
C GLU A 122 12.97 12.20 -2.11
N SER A 123 14.05 12.88 -2.49
CA SER A 123 14.14 14.35 -2.62
C SER A 123 13.64 14.86 -3.97
N GLY A 124 13.33 13.97 -4.91
CA GLY A 124 12.85 14.30 -6.24
C GLY A 124 11.57 15.11 -6.26
N ALA A 125 11.41 15.93 -7.30
CA ALA A 125 10.21 16.76 -7.47
C ALA A 125 8.95 15.90 -7.62
N ILE A 126 7.88 16.30 -6.95
CA ILE A 126 6.57 15.64 -7.03
C ILE A 126 5.82 16.18 -8.25
N GLN A 127 5.62 15.33 -9.25
CA GLN A 127 4.99 15.68 -10.52
C GLN A 127 4.14 14.50 -11.07
N PRO A 128 3.12 14.05 -10.34
CA PRO A 128 2.34 12.89 -10.74
C PRO A 128 1.61 13.18 -12.07
N PHE A 129 1.67 12.22 -13.00
CA PHE A 129 1.03 12.36 -14.33
C PHE A 129 -0.37 11.72 -14.40
N ASN A 130 -0.79 10.99 -13.36
CA ASN A 130 -2.10 10.34 -13.32
C ASN A 130 -2.78 10.51 -11.95
N GLU A 131 -4.10 10.21 -11.91
CA GLU A 131 -4.92 10.31 -10.70
C GLU A 131 -4.39 9.43 -9.55
N TYR A 132 -3.85 8.26 -9.88
CA TYR A 132 -3.27 7.37 -8.87
C TYR A 132 -2.10 8.04 -8.15
N GLY A 133 -1.09 8.51 -8.90
CA GLY A 133 0.07 9.19 -8.32
C GLY A 133 -0.33 10.45 -7.54
N ARG A 134 -1.24 11.28 -8.11
CA ARG A 134 -1.75 12.48 -7.47
C ARG A 134 -2.39 12.18 -6.11
N THR A 135 -3.35 11.25 -6.09
CA THR A 135 -4.09 10.93 -4.85
C THR A 135 -3.25 10.19 -3.83
N LYS A 136 -2.26 9.41 -4.24
CA LYS A 136 -1.28 8.81 -3.30
C LYS A 136 -0.43 9.89 -2.64
N PHE A 137 0.01 10.91 -3.38
CA PHE A 137 0.74 12.03 -2.79
C PHE A 137 -0.14 12.86 -1.84
N GLU A 138 -1.37 13.16 -2.21
CA GLU A 138 -2.31 13.88 -1.33
C GLU A 138 -2.58 13.10 -0.03
N ALA A 139 -2.65 11.77 -0.11
CA ALA A 139 -2.75 10.89 1.07
C ALA A 139 -1.49 10.99 1.96
N GLU A 140 -0.28 11.05 1.36
CA GLU A 140 0.95 11.30 2.14
C GLU A 140 0.86 12.61 2.91
N GLU A 141 0.36 13.68 2.28
CA GLU A 141 0.22 15.00 2.93
C GLU A 141 -0.78 14.96 4.10
N LYS A 142 -1.88 14.18 3.99
CA LYS A 142 -2.80 13.96 5.11
C LYS A 142 -2.11 13.26 6.28
N LEU A 143 -1.35 12.22 5.99
CA LEU A 143 -0.62 11.45 7.00
C LEU A 143 0.55 12.25 7.61
N ARG A 144 1.24 13.09 6.83
CA ARG A 144 2.25 14.03 7.36
C ARG A 144 1.65 15.03 8.34
N LYS A 145 0.44 15.52 8.08
CA LYS A 145 -0.27 16.39 9.03
C LYS A 145 -0.61 15.66 10.32
N TRP A 146 -1.03 14.40 10.24
CA TRP A 146 -1.23 13.56 11.42
C TRP A 146 0.08 13.36 12.20
N HIS A 147 1.17 13.02 11.50
CA HIS A 147 2.50 12.85 12.11
C HIS A 147 2.96 14.12 12.85
N ALA A 148 2.70 15.30 12.30
CA ALA A 148 3.13 16.59 12.88
C ALA A 148 2.33 17.00 14.14
N LYS A 149 1.25 16.31 14.50
CA LYS A 149 0.42 16.65 15.68
C LYS A 149 1.03 16.20 17.02
N GLY A 150 2.02 15.30 17.02
CA GLY A 150 2.60 14.76 18.25
C GLY A 150 3.79 13.85 17.99
N GLU A 151 4.05 12.93 18.91
CA GLU A 151 5.13 11.92 18.80
C GLU A 151 4.78 10.74 17.89
N ASN A 152 3.91 10.95 16.92
CA ASN A 152 3.46 9.93 15.99
C ASN A 152 4.61 9.49 15.06
N SER A 153 4.71 8.19 14.79
CA SER A 153 5.67 7.60 13.86
C SER A 153 5.01 7.32 12.52
N LEU A 154 5.50 7.94 11.46
CA LEU A 154 5.02 7.72 10.09
C LEU A 154 6.16 7.20 9.22
N THR A 155 5.94 6.03 8.60
CA THR A 155 6.79 5.52 7.53
C THR A 155 6.03 5.53 6.23
N ILE A 156 6.50 6.29 5.23
CA ILE A 156 5.95 6.31 3.87
C ILE A 156 6.86 5.48 2.98
N VAL A 157 6.31 4.46 2.33
CA VAL A 157 7.02 3.58 1.40
C VAL A 157 6.54 3.87 0.00
N ARG A 158 7.45 4.24 -0.92
CA ARG A 158 7.16 4.51 -2.33
C ARG A 158 7.73 3.40 -3.21
N PRO A 159 7.09 2.23 -3.30
CA PRO A 159 7.61 1.13 -4.10
C PRO A 159 7.53 1.44 -5.59
N THR A 160 8.45 0.85 -6.34
CA THR A 160 8.39 0.70 -7.79
C THR A 160 7.38 -0.38 -8.17
N VAL A 161 7.36 -0.86 -9.41
CA VAL A 161 6.46 -1.95 -9.81
C VAL A 161 6.77 -3.21 -9.02
N ILE A 162 5.84 -3.62 -8.16
CA ILE A 162 5.99 -4.82 -7.35
C ILE A 162 5.65 -6.06 -8.19
N PHE A 163 6.52 -7.07 -8.14
CA PHE A 163 6.32 -8.35 -8.83
C PHE A 163 6.67 -9.52 -7.89
N GLY A 164 6.22 -10.70 -8.26
CA GLY A 164 6.50 -11.94 -7.53
C GLY A 164 5.40 -12.97 -7.73
N GLU A 165 5.53 -14.10 -7.05
CA GLU A 165 4.66 -15.24 -7.16
C GLU A 165 3.21 -14.87 -6.75
N GLY A 166 2.26 -15.21 -7.62
CA GLY A 166 0.83 -14.91 -7.41
C GLY A 166 0.39 -13.53 -7.87
N ASN A 167 1.30 -12.63 -8.30
CA ASN A 167 0.93 -11.35 -8.89
C ASN A 167 0.64 -11.51 -10.39
N ARG A 168 -0.58 -11.19 -10.82
CA ARG A 168 -0.99 -11.16 -12.24
C ARG A 168 -1.04 -9.74 -12.82
N GLY A 169 -0.20 -8.83 -12.31
CA GLY A 169 -0.10 -7.46 -12.78
C GLY A 169 0.73 -7.30 -14.06
N ASN A 170 1.18 -6.07 -14.33
CA ASN A 170 1.85 -5.69 -15.58
C ASN A 170 3.12 -6.50 -15.89
N VAL A 171 3.92 -6.86 -14.87
CA VAL A 171 5.14 -7.68 -15.09
C VAL A 171 4.77 -9.09 -15.52
N PHE A 172 3.76 -9.71 -14.89
CA PHE A 172 3.26 -11.02 -15.30
C PHE A 172 2.75 -11.00 -16.75
N ASN A 173 1.96 -9.99 -17.12
CA ASN A 173 1.43 -9.84 -18.47
C ASN A 173 2.56 -9.70 -19.51
N LEU A 174 3.58 -8.90 -19.22
CA LEU A 174 4.76 -8.75 -20.07
C LEU A 174 5.50 -10.07 -20.24
N LEU A 175 5.82 -10.76 -19.14
CA LEU A 175 6.52 -12.05 -19.19
C LEU A 175 5.71 -13.11 -19.93
N ASN A 176 4.39 -13.13 -19.75
CA ASN A 176 3.50 -14.05 -20.46
C ASN A 176 3.45 -13.78 -21.98
N GLN A 177 3.46 -12.50 -22.40
CA GLN A 177 3.56 -12.13 -23.81
C GLN A 177 4.90 -12.58 -24.41
N ILE A 178 6.01 -12.40 -23.70
CA ILE A 178 7.33 -12.86 -24.14
C ILE A 178 7.36 -14.38 -24.24
N ALA A 179 6.93 -15.10 -23.20
CA ALA A 179 6.94 -16.56 -23.17
C ALA A 179 6.04 -17.21 -24.23
N SER A 180 4.92 -16.55 -24.56
CA SER A 180 3.98 -17.04 -25.60
C SER A 180 4.38 -16.66 -27.02
N GLY A 181 5.51 -15.98 -27.22
CA GLY A 181 5.96 -15.49 -28.54
C GLY A 181 5.09 -14.38 -29.14
N LYS A 182 4.20 -13.77 -28.36
CA LYS A 182 3.28 -12.69 -28.79
C LYS A 182 3.79 -11.30 -28.46
N PHE A 183 5.01 -11.20 -27.92
CA PHE A 183 5.61 -9.92 -27.58
C PHE A 183 6.02 -9.17 -28.86
N LEU A 184 5.50 -7.97 -29.03
CA LEU A 184 5.90 -7.05 -30.08
C LEU A 184 6.69 -5.90 -29.46
N MET A 185 7.96 -5.77 -29.84
CA MET A 185 8.79 -4.68 -29.38
C MET A 185 8.36 -3.37 -30.06
N VAL A 186 8.05 -2.36 -29.28
CA VAL A 186 7.76 -1.00 -29.76
C VAL A 186 8.94 -0.10 -29.40
N GLY A 187 9.52 0.56 -30.39
CA GLY A 187 10.71 1.40 -30.25
C GLY A 187 12.01 0.61 -30.16
N LYS A 188 13.07 1.25 -29.66
CA LYS A 188 14.44 0.69 -29.63
C LYS A 188 14.73 -0.26 -28.45
N GLY A 189 13.78 -0.44 -27.55
CA GLY A 189 13.98 -1.29 -26.37
C GLY A 189 14.90 -0.69 -25.28
N GLU A 190 15.13 0.61 -25.30
CA GLU A 190 16.03 1.31 -24.37
C GLU A 190 15.36 1.72 -23.05
N ASN A 191 14.05 1.50 -22.92
CA ASN A 191 13.29 1.85 -21.71
C ASN A 191 13.80 1.06 -20.50
N LYS A 192 14.08 1.78 -19.42
CA LYS A 192 14.47 1.21 -18.12
C LYS A 192 13.32 1.37 -17.15
N LYS A 193 12.99 0.30 -16.42
CA LYS A 193 11.94 0.31 -15.40
C LYS A 193 12.42 -0.41 -14.15
N SER A 194 12.43 0.30 -13.04
CA SER A 194 12.72 -0.31 -11.74
C SER A 194 11.58 -1.22 -11.31
N MET A 195 11.93 -2.37 -10.77
CA MET A 195 10.98 -3.37 -10.25
C MET A 195 11.43 -3.83 -8.87
N ALA A 196 10.46 -4.09 -7.98
CA ALA A 196 10.70 -4.56 -6.63
C ALA A 196 10.11 -5.96 -6.43
N TYR A 197 10.94 -6.90 -6.00
CA TYR A 197 10.46 -8.24 -5.65
C TYR A 197 9.62 -8.20 -4.37
N ILE A 198 8.48 -8.90 -4.36
CA ILE A 198 7.52 -8.89 -3.25
C ILE A 198 8.18 -9.26 -1.91
N GLY A 199 9.08 -10.23 -1.89
CA GLY A 199 9.79 -10.63 -0.68
C GLY A 199 10.55 -9.49 -0.02
N ASN A 200 11.22 -8.62 -0.81
CA ASN A 200 11.95 -7.47 -0.30
C ASN A 200 11.00 -6.40 0.27
N ILE A 201 9.89 -6.14 -0.43
CA ILE A 201 8.85 -5.20 0.04
C ILE A 201 8.26 -5.67 1.37
N VAL A 202 7.92 -6.96 1.46
CA VAL A 202 7.34 -7.55 2.68
C VAL A 202 8.33 -7.50 3.85
N ALA A 203 9.61 -7.85 3.62
CA ALA A 203 10.65 -7.77 4.65
C ALA A 203 10.83 -6.33 5.16
N PHE A 204 10.78 -5.34 4.27
CA PHE A 204 10.85 -3.94 4.65
C PHE A 204 9.63 -3.50 5.46
N LEU A 205 8.41 -3.81 4.98
CA LEU A 205 7.17 -3.48 5.69
C LEU A 205 7.11 -4.13 7.08
N GLU A 206 7.51 -5.39 7.19
CA GLU A 206 7.58 -6.11 8.46
C GLU A 206 8.56 -5.44 9.42
N THR A 207 9.78 -5.12 8.96
CA THR A 207 10.77 -4.41 9.78
C THR A 207 10.27 -3.05 10.26
N LYS A 208 9.51 -2.32 9.42
CA LYS A 208 8.97 -1.00 9.78
C LYS A 208 7.71 -1.09 10.66
N SER A 209 6.96 -2.19 10.61
CA SER A 209 5.81 -2.43 11.50
C SER A 209 6.21 -3.07 12.82
N ALA A 210 7.31 -3.83 12.86
CA ALA A 210 7.89 -4.30 14.11
C ALA A 210 8.37 -3.12 14.98
N VAL A 211 8.33 -3.30 16.28
CA VAL A 211 8.73 -2.30 17.29
C VAL A 211 9.83 -2.85 18.16
#